data_8b903624444dbe3bfe6e059b738fcf8f
#
_entry.id   8b903624444dbe3bfe6e059b738fcf8f
#
_cell.length_a   1.000
_cell.length_b   1.000
_cell.length_c   1.000
_cell.angle_alpha   90.00
_cell.angle_beta   90.00
_cell.angle_gamma   90.00
#
_symmetry.space_group_name_H-M   'P 1'
#
loop_
_entity.id
_entity.type
_entity.pdbx_description
1 polymer ?
#
loop_
_entity_poly.entity_id
_entity_poly.type
_entity_poly.pdbx_seq_one_letter_code
_entity_poly.pdbx_strand_id
1 'polypeptide(L)'
;MNEIPAKPSAVIEDGKSIQEAKPSSLNAVLIAEDDPIFRRILESWFKRWDYRVTAVENGVDAWEALQKEDAPQLTVLDWMMPGMDGIEVCRKIRGRSQGVYRYVLLLTAKDDKQDVVAGLEAGADDYLTKPFDVDELRARVRAGKRILDLQAALIHAKDDLQFAAAHDPLTGLWNRGAIIDLLKREVSRRQRTRDPLGVVMADIDYFKKINDTHGHLVGDAVLQEVTKRLAE
;
A
#
# COMPACT_ATOMS: atom_id res chain seq x y z
N MET A 1 23.99 4.80 19.49
CA MET A 1 23.24 3.98 18.52
C MET A 1 21.99 3.55 19.26
N ASN A 2 20.89 4.28 19.09
CA ASN A 2 19.60 3.96 19.72
C ASN A 2 18.81 3.10 18.75
N GLU A 3 18.67 1.84 19.09
CA GLU A 3 17.70 0.96 18.43
C GLU A 3 16.28 1.46 18.75
N ILE A 4 15.52 1.74 17.71
CA ILE A 4 14.10 2.06 17.81
C ILE A 4 13.39 0.74 18.16
N PRO A 5 12.61 0.67 19.27
CA PRO A 5 11.91 -0.55 19.63
C PRO A 5 10.86 -0.90 18.57
N ALA A 6 10.76 -2.18 18.26
CA ALA A 6 9.79 -2.74 17.32
C ALA A 6 8.35 -2.35 17.72
N LYS A 7 7.54 -1.95 16.73
CA LYS A 7 6.12 -1.62 16.92
C LYS A 7 5.39 -2.79 17.57
N PRO A 8 4.66 -2.61 18.67
CA PRO A 8 3.82 -3.66 19.21
C PRO A 8 2.68 -3.94 18.23
N SER A 9 2.45 -5.21 17.94
CA SER A 9 1.30 -5.67 17.14
C SER A 9 0.02 -5.43 17.92
N ALA A 10 -0.61 -4.27 17.70
CA ALA A 10 -1.92 -3.99 18.26
C ALA A 10 -2.96 -4.79 17.47
N VAL A 11 -3.56 -5.79 18.11
CA VAL A 11 -4.75 -6.48 17.62
C VAL A 11 -5.90 -5.48 17.61
N ILE A 12 -6.23 -4.96 16.44
CA ILE A 12 -7.46 -4.21 16.20
C ILE A 12 -8.38 -5.13 15.38
N GLU A 13 -9.31 -5.79 16.04
CA GLU A 13 -10.52 -6.30 15.40
C GLU A 13 -11.43 -5.13 15.07
N ASP A 14 -11.25 -4.56 13.88
CA ASP A 14 -12.36 -4.06 13.06
C ASP A 14 -11.82 -3.88 11.63
N GLY A 15 -12.27 -4.81 10.79
CA GLY A 15 -11.82 -5.06 9.44
C GLY A 15 -11.74 -3.85 8.52
N LYS A 16 -10.54 -3.41 8.30
CA LYS A 16 -10.00 -2.97 7.03
C LYS A 16 -8.48 -2.89 7.17
N SER A 17 -7.84 -4.04 7.01
CA SER A 17 -6.41 -4.06 6.73
C SER A 17 -6.19 -3.30 5.42
N ILE A 18 -5.62 -2.11 5.49
CA ILE A 18 -4.95 -1.53 4.35
C ILE A 18 -3.78 -2.46 4.10
N GLN A 19 -3.84 -3.23 3.01
CA GLN A 19 -2.75 -4.12 2.61
C GLN A 19 -1.50 -3.27 2.41
N GLU A 20 -0.57 -3.38 3.35
CA GLU A 20 0.79 -2.87 3.17
C GLU A 20 1.36 -3.52 1.91
N ALA A 21 1.71 -2.72 0.91
CA ALA A 21 2.46 -3.21 -0.24
C ALA A 21 3.79 -3.76 0.27
N LYS A 22 3.96 -5.08 0.24
CA LYS A 22 5.24 -5.71 0.60
C LYS A 22 6.36 -5.07 -0.25
N PRO A 23 7.50 -4.67 0.31
CA PRO A 23 8.60 -4.02 -0.41
C PRO A 23 9.06 -4.76 -1.68
N SER A 24 8.76 -6.06 -1.78
CA SER A 24 9.07 -6.90 -2.94
C SER A 24 8.21 -6.64 -4.19
N SER A 25 7.10 -5.91 -4.09
CA SER A 25 6.21 -5.64 -5.23
C SER A 25 6.65 -4.43 -6.07
N LEU A 26 7.45 -3.52 -5.51
CA LEU A 26 7.90 -2.30 -6.19
C LEU A 26 8.90 -2.55 -7.32
N ASN A 27 9.63 -3.68 -7.30
CA ASN A 27 10.52 -4.10 -8.38
C ASN A 27 9.94 -5.27 -9.20
N ALA A 28 8.62 -5.41 -9.22
CA ALA A 28 7.93 -6.40 -10.01
C ALA A 28 7.12 -5.72 -11.13
N VAL A 29 7.04 -6.38 -12.27
CA VAL A 29 6.26 -5.92 -13.43
C VAL A 29 5.41 -7.05 -13.98
N LEU A 30 4.16 -6.75 -14.34
CA LEU A 30 3.33 -7.58 -15.18
C LEU A 30 3.46 -7.10 -16.62
N ILE A 31 3.71 -8.02 -17.54
CA ILE A 31 3.74 -7.77 -19.00
C ILE A 31 2.65 -8.63 -19.61
N ALA A 32 1.73 -8.03 -20.34
CA ALA A 32 0.74 -8.72 -21.15
C ALA A 32 0.95 -8.35 -22.62
N GLU A 33 1.30 -9.33 -23.45
CA GLU A 33 1.64 -9.17 -24.86
C GLU A 33 1.35 -10.48 -25.58
N ASP A 34 0.57 -10.48 -26.63
CA ASP A 34 0.19 -11.69 -27.35
C ASP A 34 1.27 -12.18 -28.32
N ASP A 35 2.08 -11.26 -28.92
CA ASP A 35 3.21 -11.66 -29.74
C ASP A 35 4.32 -12.32 -28.87
N PRO A 36 4.60 -13.62 -29.06
CA PRO A 36 5.57 -14.34 -28.26
C PRO A 36 7.00 -13.84 -28.42
N ILE A 37 7.34 -13.26 -29.58
CA ILE A 37 8.69 -12.75 -29.86
C ILE A 37 8.84 -11.43 -29.11
N PHE A 38 7.89 -10.53 -29.23
CA PHE A 38 7.94 -9.22 -28.58
C PHE A 38 7.82 -9.35 -27.07
N ARG A 39 7.00 -10.26 -26.57
CA ARG A 39 6.91 -10.59 -25.14
C ARG A 39 8.26 -11.01 -24.57
N ARG A 40 9.00 -11.90 -25.26
CA ARG A 40 10.36 -12.32 -24.82
C ARG A 40 11.36 -11.17 -24.85
N ILE A 41 11.26 -10.27 -25.80
CA ILE A 41 12.12 -9.08 -25.88
C ILE A 41 11.84 -8.19 -24.65
N LEU A 42 10.58 -7.88 -24.34
CA LEU A 42 10.18 -7.11 -23.16
C LEU A 42 10.69 -7.77 -21.88
N GLU A 43 10.45 -9.08 -21.71
CA GLU A 43 10.95 -9.82 -20.55
C GLU A 43 12.48 -9.68 -20.38
N SER A 44 13.22 -9.79 -21.48
CA SER A 44 14.68 -9.65 -21.46
C SER A 44 15.12 -8.26 -20.99
N TRP A 45 14.45 -7.21 -21.46
CA TRP A 45 14.77 -5.84 -21.07
C TRP A 45 14.44 -5.60 -19.59
N PHE A 46 13.25 -6.00 -19.12
CA PHE A 46 12.88 -5.81 -17.74
C PHE A 46 13.75 -6.62 -16.77
N LYS A 47 14.15 -7.85 -17.12
CA LYS A 47 15.11 -8.63 -16.32
C LYS A 47 16.48 -7.96 -16.24
N ARG A 48 16.97 -7.32 -17.33
CA ARG A 48 18.20 -6.52 -17.33
C ARG A 48 18.11 -5.27 -16.45
N TRP A 49 16.92 -4.75 -16.24
CA TRP A 49 16.66 -3.60 -15.37
C TRP A 49 16.34 -4.01 -13.92
N ASP A 50 16.59 -5.28 -13.59
CA ASP A 50 16.40 -5.85 -12.25
C ASP A 50 14.92 -5.89 -11.79
N TYR A 51 14.00 -6.13 -12.72
CA TYR A 51 12.60 -6.38 -12.42
C TYR A 51 12.30 -7.88 -12.35
N ARG A 52 11.51 -8.28 -11.34
CA ARG A 52 10.83 -9.58 -11.33
C ARG A 52 9.66 -9.51 -12.31
N VAL A 53 9.72 -10.31 -13.38
CA VAL A 53 8.76 -10.26 -14.49
C VAL A 53 7.73 -11.36 -14.34
N THR A 54 6.46 -11.00 -14.42
CA THR A 54 5.33 -11.90 -14.68
C THR A 54 4.86 -11.59 -16.10
N ALA A 55 5.01 -12.53 -17.03
CA ALA A 55 4.60 -12.34 -18.43
C ALA A 55 3.41 -13.27 -18.75
N VAL A 56 2.41 -12.72 -19.44
CA VAL A 56 1.19 -13.40 -19.87
C VAL A 56 0.85 -13.08 -21.32
N GLU A 57 -0.01 -13.88 -21.94
CA GLU A 57 -0.25 -13.86 -23.39
C GLU A 57 -1.52 -13.09 -23.82
N ASN A 58 -2.36 -12.72 -22.84
CA ASN A 58 -3.64 -12.09 -23.11
C ASN A 58 -4.13 -11.31 -21.90
N GLY A 59 -5.18 -10.51 -22.09
CA GLY A 59 -5.74 -9.68 -21.04
C GLY A 59 -6.50 -10.44 -19.96
N VAL A 60 -7.01 -11.63 -20.24
CA VAL A 60 -7.70 -12.49 -19.25
C VAL A 60 -6.69 -12.95 -18.20
N ASP A 61 -5.57 -13.54 -18.65
CA ASP A 61 -4.49 -13.98 -17.76
C ASP A 61 -3.86 -12.80 -17.03
N ALA A 62 -3.74 -11.63 -17.69
CA ALA A 62 -3.29 -10.41 -17.05
C ALA A 62 -4.22 -10.01 -15.91
N TRP A 63 -5.53 -10.02 -16.14
CA TRP A 63 -6.51 -9.72 -15.11
C TRP A 63 -6.47 -10.71 -13.94
N GLU A 64 -6.34 -12.00 -14.21
CA GLU A 64 -6.20 -13.03 -13.17
C GLU A 64 -4.92 -12.84 -12.35
N ALA A 65 -3.79 -12.55 -13.01
CA ALA A 65 -2.53 -12.27 -12.33
C ALA A 65 -2.62 -11.04 -11.42
N LEU A 66 -3.37 -9.99 -11.84
CA LEU A 66 -3.58 -8.77 -11.07
C LEU A 66 -4.52 -8.94 -9.87
N GLN A 67 -5.22 -10.06 -9.75
CA GLN A 67 -6.07 -10.36 -8.59
C GLN A 67 -5.30 -10.99 -7.43
N LYS A 68 -4.08 -11.46 -7.66
CA LYS A 68 -3.25 -12.07 -6.61
C LYS A 68 -2.81 -11.03 -5.59
N GLU A 69 -2.61 -11.46 -4.36
CA GLU A 69 -2.21 -10.59 -3.24
C GLU A 69 -0.84 -9.92 -3.46
N ASP A 70 0.08 -10.64 -4.12
CA ASP A 70 1.43 -10.17 -4.44
C ASP A 70 1.57 -9.62 -5.87
N ALA A 71 0.45 -9.26 -6.51
CA ALA A 71 0.44 -8.77 -7.88
C ALA A 71 1.31 -7.52 -8.07
N PRO A 72 2.06 -7.42 -9.20
CA PRO A 72 2.87 -6.25 -9.51
C PRO A 72 2.06 -4.96 -9.56
N GLN A 73 2.68 -3.87 -9.10
CA GLN A 73 2.09 -2.53 -9.19
C GLN A 73 2.41 -1.83 -10.53
N LEU A 74 3.51 -2.22 -11.18
CA LEU A 74 3.86 -1.78 -12.52
C LEU A 74 3.30 -2.78 -13.52
N THR A 75 2.52 -2.29 -14.49
CA THR A 75 1.86 -3.13 -15.49
C THR A 75 2.09 -2.54 -16.87
N VAL A 76 2.56 -3.37 -17.78
CA VAL A 76 2.75 -3.05 -19.21
C VAL A 76 1.79 -3.93 -20.01
N LEU A 77 0.87 -3.32 -20.72
CA LEU A 77 -0.18 -4.01 -21.46
C LEU A 77 -0.10 -3.67 -22.93
N ASP A 78 -0.09 -4.67 -23.79
CA ASP A 78 -0.44 -4.43 -25.18
C ASP A 78 -1.91 -4.01 -25.28
N TRP A 79 -2.18 -3.10 -26.20
CA TRP A 79 -3.55 -2.66 -26.48
C TRP A 79 -4.37 -3.78 -27.08
N MET A 80 -3.84 -4.42 -28.11
CA MET A 80 -4.56 -5.42 -28.90
C MET A 80 -4.18 -6.83 -28.43
N MET A 81 -5.03 -7.45 -27.64
CA MET A 81 -4.84 -8.82 -27.17
C MET A 81 -6.11 -9.65 -27.36
N PRO A 82 -6.00 -10.97 -27.57
CA PRO A 82 -7.17 -11.83 -27.69
C PRO A 82 -7.95 -11.92 -26.38
N GLY A 83 -9.26 -12.07 -26.48
CA GLY A 83 -10.18 -12.26 -25.34
C GLY A 83 -10.53 -10.98 -24.61
N MET A 84 -9.57 -10.34 -23.98
CA MET A 84 -9.69 -9.06 -23.27
C MET A 84 -8.57 -8.14 -23.74
N ASP A 85 -8.91 -6.96 -24.24
CA ASP A 85 -7.92 -5.98 -24.67
C ASP A 85 -7.31 -5.19 -23.48
N GLY A 86 -6.19 -4.47 -23.76
CA GLY A 86 -5.50 -3.71 -22.74
C GLY A 86 -6.34 -2.60 -22.11
N ILE A 87 -7.27 -2.02 -22.88
CA ILE A 87 -8.19 -0.98 -22.41
C ILE A 87 -9.21 -1.56 -21.42
N GLU A 88 -9.74 -2.75 -21.71
CA GLU A 88 -10.66 -3.43 -20.79
C GLU A 88 -9.97 -3.80 -19.48
N VAL A 89 -8.71 -4.25 -19.54
CA VAL A 89 -7.90 -4.50 -18.35
C VAL A 89 -7.70 -3.21 -17.54
N CYS A 90 -7.37 -2.08 -18.20
CA CYS A 90 -7.26 -0.76 -17.55
C CYS A 90 -8.55 -0.39 -16.81
N ARG A 91 -9.70 -0.45 -17.49
CA ARG A 91 -10.99 -0.13 -16.88
C ARG A 91 -11.28 -1.00 -15.66
N LYS A 92 -10.98 -2.29 -15.72
CA LYS A 92 -11.12 -3.22 -14.59
C LYS A 92 -10.20 -2.86 -13.42
N ILE A 93 -8.95 -2.47 -13.69
CA ILE A 93 -8.01 -2.00 -12.67
C ILE A 93 -8.58 -0.76 -11.96
N ARG A 94 -9.09 0.22 -12.70
CA ARG A 94 -9.62 1.49 -12.15
C ARG A 94 -11.00 1.33 -11.52
N GLY A 95 -11.80 0.38 -11.95
CA GLY A 95 -13.12 0.09 -11.37
C GLY A 95 -13.06 -0.53 -9.96
N ARG A 96 -11.89 -0.92 -9.48
CA ARG A 96 -11.73 -1.37 -8.09
C ARG A 96 -11.75 -0.17 -7.15
N SER A 97 -12.83 -0.01 -6.39
CA SER A 97 -13.00 1.05 -5.39
C SER A 97 -12.06 0.94 -4.19
N GLN A 98 -11.42 -0.21 -3.98
CA GLN A 98 -10.45 -0.49 -2.91
C GLN A 98 -9.30 -1.32 -3.48
N GLY A 99 -8.07 -0.80 -3.43
CA GLY A 99 -6.89 -1.54 -3.88
C GLY A 99 -5.64 -0.67 -3.91
N VAL A 100 -4.51 -1.34 -4.00
CA VAL A 100 -3.21 -0.69 -4.18
C VAL A 100 -3.18 -0.06 -5.57
N TYR A 101 -2.73 1.19 -5.66
CA TYR A 101 -2.56 1.87 -6.94
C TYR A 101 -1.60 1.10 -7.85
N ARG A 102 -1.97 0.98 -9.12
CA ARG A 102 -1.15 0.35 -10.16
C ARG A 102 -0.87 1.34 -11.26
N TYR A 103 0.40 1.46 -11.63
CA TYR A 103 0.80 2.21 -12.80
C TYR A 103 0.64 1.34 -14.04
N VAL A 104 -0.11 1.81 -15.01
CA VAL A 104 -0.41 1.10 -16.25
C VAL A 104 0.17 1.85 -17.43
N LEU A 105 1.13 1.22 -18.13
CA LEU A 105 1.69 1.65 -19.40
C LEU A 105 1.05 0.83 -20.52
N LEU A 106 0.35 1.48 -21.44
CA LEU A 106 -0.19 0.84 -22.64
C LEU A 106 0.82 0.87 -23.77
N LEU A 107 1.00 -0.27 -24.43
CA LEU A 107 1.73 -0.36 -25.72
C LEU A 107 0.71 -0.39 -26.85
N THR A 108 0.86 0.45 -27.84
CA THR A 108 -0.11 0.55 -28.94
C THR A 108 0.57 0.66 -30.29
N ALA A 109 0.00 0.01 -31.30
CA ALA A 109 0.40 0.19 -32.70
C ALA A 109 -0.37 1.34 -33.37
N LYS A 110 -1.26 2.02 -32.65
CA LYS A 110 -2.16 3.03 -33.19
C LYS A 110 -1.61 4.42 -32.94
N ASP A 111 -1.43 5.17 -34.03
CA ASP A 111 -0.91 6.55 -34.04
C ASP A 111 -2.06 7.59 -33.96
N ASP A 112 -3.32 7.15 -34.00
CA ASP A 112 -4.44 8.09 -34.04
C ASP A 112 -4.63 8.75 -32.66
N LYS A 113 -4.72 10.07 -32.67
CA LYS A 113 -4.95 10.86 -31.46
C LYS A 113 -6.19 10.42 -30.69
N GLN A 114 -7.23 9.92 -31.37
CA GLN A 114 -8.45 9.42 -30.75
C GLN A 114 -8.22 8.16 -29.91
N ASP A 115 -7.38 7.24 -30.41
CA ASP A 115 -7.02 6.03 -29.69
C ASP A 115 -6.19 6.36 -28.43
N VAL A 116 -5.23 7.28 -28.53
CA VAL A 116 -4.44 7.75 -27.37
C VAL A 116 -5.34 8.33 -26.27
N VAL A 117 -6.30 9.18 -26.65
CA VAL A 117 -7.26 9.75 -25.70
C VAL A 117 -8.11 8.65 -25.05
N ALA A 118 -8.59 7.67 -25.83
CA ALA A 118 -9.38 6.55 -25.32
C ALA A 118 -8.59 5.70 -24.30
N GLY A 119 -7.27 5.51 -24.51
CA GLY A 119 -6.40 4.80 -23.58
C GLY A 119 -6.24 5.52 -22.24
N LEU A 120 -6.01 6.83 -22.29
CA LEU A 120 -5.89 7.67 -21.09
C LEU A 120 -7.23 7.79 -20.35
N GLU A 121 -8.35 7.95 -21.08
CA GLU A 121 -9.71 7.98 -20.49
C GLU A 121 -10.09 6.63 -19.86
N ALA A 122 -9.59 5.52 -20.37
CA ALA A 122 -9.75 4.20 -19.75
C ALA A 122 -8.96 4.06 -18.45
N GLY A 123 -8.07 5.02 -18.15
CA GLY A 123 -7.30 5.10 -16.92
C GLY A 123 -5.88 4.57 -17.02
N ALA A 124 -5.30 4.44 -18.21
CA ALA A 124 -3.86 4.26 -18.36
C ALA A 124 -3.12 5.50 -17.82
N ASP A 125 -1.97 5.29 -17.21
CA ASP A 125 -1.13 6.37 -16.70
C ASP A 125 -0.22 6.95 -17.78
N ASP A 126 0.14 6.11 -18.75
CA ASP A 126 0.96 6.47 -19.89
C ASP A 126 0.74 5.50 -21.05
N TYR A 127 1.22 5.88 -22.21
CA TYR A 127 1.20 5.02 -23.39
C TYR A 127 2.52 5.12 -24.17
N LEU A 128 2.79 4.11 -25.01
CA LEU A 128 3.97 4.06 -25.86
C LEU A 128 3.61 3.44 -27.21
N THR A 129 3.87 4.17 -28.29
CA THR A 129 3.50 3.74 -29.65
C THR A 129 4.58 2.83 -30.26
N LYS A 130 4.17 1.64 -30.74
CA LYS A 130 5.02 0.71 -31.48
C LYS A 130 5.23 1.20 -32.93
N PRO A 131 6.46 1.15 -33.51
CA PRO A 131 7.70 0.71 -32.86
C PRO A 131 8.31 1.80 -31.99
N PHE A 132 8.88 1.42 -30.85
CA PHE A 132 9.52 2.34 -29.92
C PHE A 132 10.97 1.93 -29.63
N ASP A 133 11.75 2.89 -29.17
CA ASP A 133 13.12 2.68 -28.68
C ASP A 133 13.12 2.12 -27.26
N VAL A 134 14.10 1.26 -26.95
CA VAL A 134 14.27 0.67 -25.63
C VAL A 134 14.50 1.72 -24.54
N ASP A 135 15.17 2.82 -24.88
CA ASP A 135 15.44 3.90 -23.93
C ASP A 135 14.18 4.72 -23.67
N GLU A 136 13.27 4.87 -24.64
CA GLU A 136 11.95 5.48 -24.42
C GLU A 136 11.12 4.64 -23.46
N LEU A 137 11.01 3.33 -23.71
CA LEU A 137 10.33 2.43 -22.75
C LEU A 137 10.93 2.54 -21.36
N ARG A 138 12.25 2.52 -21.25
CA ARG A 138 12.96 2.63 -19.98
C ARG A 138 12.69 3.94 -19.26
N ALA A 139 12.61 5.05 -19.98
CA ALA A 139 12.30 6.36 -19.41
C ALA A 139 10.89 6.38 -18.80
N ARG A 140 9.89 5.83 -19.51
CA ARG A 140 8.50 5.75 -19.02
C ARG A 140 8.36 4.81 -17.83
N VAL A 141 9.02 3.66 -17.86
CA VAL A 141 9.07 2.72 -16.72
C VAL A 141 9.66 3.36 -15.48
N ARG A 142 10.75 4.15 -15.65
CA ARG A 142 11.34 4.91 -14.53
C ARG A 142 10.40 5.98 -13.99
N ALA A 143 9.67 6.67 -14.86
CA ALA A 143 8.65 7.63 -14.46
C ALA A 143 7.53 6.94 -13.65
N GLY A 144 7.02 5.82 -14.14
CA GLY A 144 6.03 5.00 -13.45
C GLY A 144 6.51 4.52 -12.09
N LYS A 145 7.74 3.99 -12.03
CA LYS A 145 8.33 3.58 -10.74
C LYS A 145 8.41 4.73 -9.76
N ARG A 146 8.84 5.91 -10.20
CA ARG A 146 8.89 7.10 -9.33
C ARG A 146 7.51 7.48 -8.77
N ILE A 147 6.45 7.37 -9.59
CA ILE A 147 5.08 7.62 -9.14
C ILE A 147 4.68 6.60 -8.06
N LEU A 148 4.97 5.31 -8.27
CA LEU A 148 4.70 4.25 -7.29
C LEU A 148 5.47 4.48 -5.97
N ASP A 149 6.74 4.85 -6.05
CA ASP A 149 7.58 5.12 -4.87
C ASP A 149 7.04 6.34 -4.08
N LEU A 150 6.62 7.41 -4.76
CA LEU A 150 6.01 8.60 -4.14
C LEU A 150 4.65 8.27 -3.49
N GLN A 151 3.86 7.44 -4.14
CA GLN A 151 2.57 6.99 -3.62
C GLN A 151 2.76 6.15 -2.34
N ALA A 152 3.73 5.23 -2.34
CA ALA A 152 4.07 4.44 -1.17
C ALA A 152 4.56 5.33 -0.01
N ALA A 153 5.45 6.29 -0.29
CA ALA A 153 5.93 7.24 0.71
C ALA A 153 4.81 8.10 1.31
N LEU A 154 3.84 8.53 0.47
CA LEU A 154 2.69 9.29 0.94
C LEU A 154 1.79 8.47 1.87
N ILE A 155 1.54 7.19 1.53
CA ILE A 155 0.76 6.28 2.38
C ILE A 155 1.45 6.12 3.73
N HIS A 156 2.76 5.81 3.75
CA HIS A 156 3.53 5.67 5.00
C HIS A 156 3.50 6.95 5.85
N ALA A 157 3.73 8.12 5.23
CA ALA A 157 3.68 9.39 5.96
C ALA A 157 2.29 9.66 6.55
N LYS A 158 1.22 9.33 5.82
CA LYS A 158 -0.15 9.44 6.32
C LYS A 158 -0.38 8.52 7.52
N ASP A 159 0.06 7.26 7.44
CA ASP A 159 -0.11 6.27 8.51
C ASP A 159 0.68 6.68 9.76
N ASP A 160 1.91 7.18 9.59
CA ASP A 160 2.73 7.70 10.68
C ASP A 160 2.06 8.92 11.36
N LEU A 161 1.48 9.83 10.57
CA LEU A 161 0.73 10.98 11.11
C LEU A 161 -0.54 10.52 11.84
N GLN A 162 -1.27 9.56 11.32
CA GLN A 162 -2.45 9.00 11.99
C GLN A 162 -2.08 8.31 13.29
N PHE A 163 -0.98 7.56 13.29
CA PHE A 163 -0.45 6.93 14.50
C PHE A 163 -0.07 8.00 15.54
N ALA A 164 0.73 8.99 15.17
CA ALA A 164 1.15 10.07 16.04
C ALA A 164 -0.03 10.90 16.61
N ALA A 165 -1.08 11.10 15.81
CA ALA A 165 -2.28 11.81 16.25
C ALA A 165 -3.14 11.02 17.24
N ALA A 166 -3.04 9.68 17.23
CA ALA A 166 -3.88 8.80 18.04
C ALA A 166 -3.15 8.18 19.24
N HIS A 167 -1.81 8.20 19.26
CA HIS A 167 -1.02 7.50 20.28
C HIS A 167 -0.14 8.46 21.07
N ASP A 168 0.17 8.05 22.30
CA ASP A 168 1.13 8.72 23.17
C ASP A 168 2.56 8.37 22.72
N PRO A 169 3.45 9.35 22.49
CA PRO A 169 4.77 9.11 21.93
C PRO A 169 5.73 8.36 22.87
N LEU A 170 5.48 8.38 24.18
CA LEU A 170 6.32 7.70 25.17
C LEU A 170 5.95 6.22 25.28
N THR A 171 4.67 5.93 25.36
CA THR A 171 4.15 4.60 25.70
C THR A 171 3.65 3.81 24.47
N GLY A 172 3.35 4.49 23.37
CA GLY A 172 2.72 3.89 22.20
C GLY A 172 1.25 3.49 22.38
N LEU A 173 0.67 3.72 23.56
CA LEU A 173 -0.76 3.49 23.82
C LEU A 173 -1.61 4.58 23.16
N TRP A 174 -2.92 4.33 23.06
CA TRP A 174 -3.87 5.36 22.65
C TRP A 174 -3.76 6.59 23.56
N ASN A 175 -3.63 7.77 22.96
CA ASN A 175 -3.66 9.00 23.74
C ASN A 175 -5.07 9.25 24.30
N ARG A 176 -5.18 10.20 25.23
CA ARG A 176 -6.44 10.52 25.92
C ARG A 176 -7.59 10.83 24.95
N GLY A 177 -7.32 11.53 23.87
CA GLY A 177 -8.36 11.88 22.89
C GLY A 177 -8.89 10.64 22.16
N ALA A 178 -7.99 9.85 21.63
CA ALA A 178 -8.32 8.65 20.87
C ALA A 178 -9.06 7.60 21.72
N ILE A 179 -8.63 7.37 22.99
CA ILE A 179 -9.30 6.40 23.86
C ILE A 179 -10.71 6.84 24.26
N ILE A 180 -10.94 8.14 24.48
CA ILE A 180 -12.28 8.66 24.79
C ILE A 180 -13.21 8.50 23.59
N ASP A 181 -12.73 8.77 22.38
CA ASP A 181 -13.53 8.61 21.16
C ASP A 181 -13.80 7.14 20.84
N LEU A 182 -12.85 6.24 21.11
CA LEU A 182 -13.07 4.80 21.04
C LEU A 182 -14.15 4.36 22.04
N LEU A 183 -14.06 4.81 23.29
CA LEU A 183 -15.03 4.51 24.34
C LEU A 183 -16.45 4.97 23.97
N LYS A 184 -16.61 6.18 23.43
CA LYS A 184 -17.91 6.69 22.96
C LYS A 184 -18.51 5.80 21.87
N ARG A 185 -17.69 5.35 20.93
CA ARG A 185 -18.11 4.45 19.86
C ARG A 185 -18.55 3.10 20.42
N GLU A 186 -17.77 2.51 21.32
CA GLU A 186 -18.11 1.23 21.96
C GLU A 186 -19.38 1.32 22.80
N VAL A 187 -19.55 2.37 23.59
CA VAL A 187 -20.79 2.60 24.32
C VAL A 187 -22.00 2.65 23.39
N SER A 188 -21.90 3.42 22.29
CA SER A 188 -22.97 3.53 21.31
C SER A 188 -23.25 2.19 20.60
N ARG A 189 -22.23 1.40 20.33
CA ARG A 189 -22.34 0.05 19.74
C ARG A 189 -23.06 -0.89 20.72
N ARG A 190 -22.62 -0.94 21.98
CA ARG A 190 -23.17 -1.82 23.02
C ARG A 190 -24.60 -1.46 23.40
N GLN A 191 -24.98 -0.19 23.34
CA GLN A 191 -26.40 0.20 23.49
C GLN A 191 -27.32 -0.44 22.44
N ARG A 192 -26.82 -0.66 21.21
CA ARG A 192 -27.56 -1.31 20.13
C ARG A 192 -27.61 -2.83 20.28
N THR A 193 -26.49 -3.44 20.65
CA THR A 193 -26.38 -4.91 20.80
C THR A 193 -26.86 -5.39 22.17
N ARG A 194 -27.01 -4.50 23.15
CA ARG A 194 -27.32 -4.79 24.58
C ARG A 194 -26.28 -5.67 25.28
N ASP A 195 -25.05 -5.70 24.79
CA ASP A 195 -23.97 -6.43 25.43
C ASP A 195 -23.35 -5.57 26.56
N PRO A 196 -22.86 -6.17 27.63
CA PRO A 196 -22.19 -5.42 28.70
C PRO A 196 -20.85 -4.88 28.22
N LEU A 197 -20.47 -3.71 28.72
CA LEU A 197 -19.16 -3.09 28.53
C LEU A 197 -18.53 -2.85 29.91
N GLY A 198 -17.36 -3.44 30.15
CA GLY A 198 -16.54 -3.16 31.32
C GLY A 198 -15.46 -2.12 30.99
N VAL A 199 -15.26 -1.18 31.91
CA VAL A 199 -14.17 -0.19 31.83
C VAL A 199 -13.34 -0.28 33.11
N VAL A 200 -12.01 -0.40 32.96
CA VAL A 200 -11.06 -0.40 34.07
C VAL A 200 -10.21 0.87 33.94
N MET A 201 -10.08 1.58 35.07
CA MET A 201 -9.16 2.70 35.18
C MET A 201 -8.09 2.32 36.19
N ALA A 202 -6.83 2.48 35.82
CA ALA A 202 -5.68 2.17 36.68
C ALA A 202 -4.78 3.42 36.81
N ASP A 203 -4.13 3.55 37.93
CA ASP A 203 -3.15 4.61 38.21
C ASP A 203 -1.91 4.00 38.88
N ILE A 204 -0.76 4.66 38.75
CA ILE A 204 0.49 4.20 39.35
C ILE A 204 0.68 4.91 40.70
N ASP A 205 0.59 4.16 41.79
CA ASP A 205 0.80 4.69 43.13
C ASP A 205 2.17 5.34 43.29
N TYR A 206 2.19 6.53 43.86
CA TYR A 206 3.41 7.29 44.15
C TYR A 206 4.29 7.64 42.95
N PHE A 207 3.75 7.66 41.72
CA PHE A 207 4.53 7.95 40.51
C PHE A 207 5.29 9.29 40.62
N LYS A 208 4.69 10.32 41.20
CA LYS A 208 5.37 11.59 41.48
C LYS A 208 6.62 11.39 42.33
N LYS A 209 6.58 10.54 43.37
CA LYS A 209 7.74 10.25 44.23
C LYS A 209 8.87 9.57 43.44
N ILE A 210 8.55 8.73 42.47
CA ILE A 210 9.57 8.13 41.56
C ILE A 210 10.27 9.22 40.81
N ASN A 211 9.52 10.14 40.20
CA ASN A 211 10.10 11.28 39.47
C ASN A 211 10.95 12.19 40.34
N ASP A 212 10.44 12.54 41.53
CA ASP A 212 11.14 13.44 42.44
C ASP A 212 12.42 12.82 43.02
N THR A 213 12.49 11.49 43.17
CA THR A 213 13.64 10.77 43.74
C THR A 213 14.68 10.36 42.66
N HIS A 214 14.22 9.93 41.48
CA HIS A 214 15.07 9.30 40.48
C HIS A 214 15.13 10.06 39.14
N GLY A 215 14.38 11.16 39.03
CA GLY A 215 14.31 11.98 37.82
C GLY A 215 13.31 11.45 36.79
N HIS A 216 12.93 12.34 35.86
CA HIS A 216 11.90 12.06 34.84
C HIS A 216 12.27 10.90 33.89
N LEU A 217 13.56 10.71 33.57
CA LEU A 217 14.00 9.61 32.72
C LEU A 217 13.68 8.23 33.30
N VAL A 218 13.78 8.10 34.64
CA VAL A 218 13.40 6.85 35.32
C VAL A 218 11.88 6.71 35.36
N GLY A 219 11.16 7.80 35.56
CA GLY A 219 9.70 7.79 35.45
C GLY A 219 9.19 7.36 34.09
N ASP A 220 9.80 7.88 33.03
CA ASP A 220 9.49 7.49 31.65
C ASP A 220 9.73 5.99 31.41
N ALA A 221 10.86 5.46 31.90
CA ALA A 221 11.15 4.01 31.82
C ALA A 221 10.12 3.16 32.60
N VAL A 222 9.66 3.65 33.76
CA VAL A 222 8.58 2.97 34.53
C VAL A 222 7.27 2.96 33.74
N LEU A 223 6.89 4.08 33.11
CA LEU A 223 5.68 4.13 32.27
C LEU A 223 5.78 3.15 31.09
N GLN A 224 6.92 3.07 30.43
CA GLN A 224 7.14 2.14 29.33
C GLN A 224 7.07 0.67 29.79
N GLU A 225 7.66 0.34 30.94
CA GLU A 225 7.63 -1.02 31.48
C GLU A 225 6.21 -1.43 31.92
N VAL A 226 5.47 -0.53 32.59
CA VAL A 226 4.06 -0.80 32.95
C VAL A 226 3.21 -1.04 31.71
N THR A 227 3.38 -0.20 30.69
CA THR A 227 2.67 -0.34 29.41
C THR A 227 2.93 -1.71 28.78
N LYS A 228 4.19 -2.14 28.75
CA LYS A 228 4.57 -3.45 28.18
C LYS A 228 3.88 -4.60 28.92
N ARG A 229 3.85 -4.57 30.25
CA ARG A 229 3.19 -5.60 31.06
C ARG A 229 1.68 -5.61 30.96
N LEU A 230 1.05 -4.47 30.66
CA LEU A 230 -0.39 -4.39 30.44
C LEU A 230 -0.80 -4.91 29.06
N ALA A 231 0.14 -4.99 28.12
CA ALA A 231 -0.09 -5.51 26.76
C ALA A 231 0.18 -7.01 26.61
N GLU A 232 0.75 -7.67 27.63
CA GLU A 232 0.94 -9.14 27.73
C GLU A 232 -0.33 -9.82 28.24
#